data_12b45c9a4261853c310ac14f1ef5b6ba
#
_entry.id   12b45c9a4261853c310ac14f1ef5b6ba
#
_cell.length_a   1.000
_cell.length_b   1.000
_cell.length_c   1.000
_cell.angle_alpha   90.00
_cell.angle_beta   90.00
_cell.angle_gamma   90.00
#
_symmetry.space_group_name_H-M   'P 1'
#
loop_
_entity.id
_entity.type
_entity.pdbx_description
1 polymer ?
#
loop_
_entity_poly.entity_id
_entity_poly.type
_entity_poly.pdbx_seq_one_letter_code
_entity_poly.pdbx_strand_id
1 'polypeptide(L)'
;RTFHEIIWAIFFVKIVGFGALAGVLTLIVASASFISKMLAEDIENMNPGPVEAVRATGASFAKVLVYAVSPQILPRYLGVSIYRVDANLRHSTVVGIVGAGGIGQVLAASFSRYDYDFSLAILLVIISLVFLGEIFSNWIRKRLR
;
A
#
# COMPACT_ATOMS: atom_id res chain seq x y z
N ARG A 1 9.39 -9.77 -1.40
CA ARG A 1 7.97 -10.19 -1.33
C ARG A 1 7.78 -11.54 -0.60
N THR A 2 8.84 -12.23 -0.27
CA THR A 2 8.82 -13.53 0.43
C THR A 2 8.34 -13.42 1.88
N PHE A 3 8.53 -12.25 2.51
CA PHE A 3 8.10 -12.02 3.89
C PHE A 3 6.74 -11.35 3.93
N HIS A 4 5.83 -11.95 4.72
CA HIS A 4 4.52 -11.39 5.00
C HIS A 4 4.67 -10.12 5.87
N GLU A 5 3.76 -9.17 5.75
CA GLU A 5 3.80 -7.89 6.48
C GLU A 5 3.87 -8.06 8.00
N ILE A 6 3.26 -9.12 8.54
CA ILE A 6 3.31 -9.46 9.97
C ILE A 6 4.76 -9.71 10.44
N ILE A 7 5.58 -10.34 9.62
CA ILE A 7 6.99 -10.61 9.98
C ILE A 7 7.77 -9.29 10.09
N TRP A 8 7.55 -8.36 9.16
CA TRP A 8 8.11 -7.02 9.23
C TRP A 8 7.61 -6.26 10.45
N ALA A 9 6.32 -6.40 10.80
CA ALA A 9 5.76 -5.78 11.98
C ALA A 9 6.44 -6.26 13.26
N ILE A 10 6.59 -7.57 13.44
CA ILE A 10 7.29 -8.16 14.59
C ILE A 10 8.75 -7.70 14.64
N PHE A 11 9.42 -7.66 13.49
CA PHE A 11 10.80 -7.19 13.39
C PHE A 11 10.95 -5.74 13.84
N PHE A 12 10.12 -4.83 13.33
CA PHE A 12 10.18 -3.43 13.71
C PHE A 12 9.74 -3.19 15.15
N VAL A 13 8.75 -3.92 15.66
CA VAL A 13 8.36 -3.87 17.08
C VAL A 13 9.53 -4.27 17.98
N LYS A 14 10.37 -5.23 17.57
CA LYS A 14 11.56 -5.61 18.34
C LYS A 14 12.67 -4.57 18.33
N ILE A 15 12.80 -3.78 17.27
CA ILE A 15 13.85 -2.75 17.12
C ILE A 15 13.42 -1.43 17.75
N VAL A 16 12.21 -0.98 17.46
CA VAL A 16 11.72 0.37 17.79
C VAL A 16 10.83 0.36 19.03
N GLY A 17 10.34 -0.82 19.43
CA GLY A 17 9.36 -0.99 20.51
C GLY A 17 7.93 -1.01 19.99
N PHE A 18 6.99 -1.26 20.92
CA PHE A 18 5.56 -1.22 20.66
C PHE A 18 5.12 0.20 20.32
N GLY A 19 4.30 0.37 19.28
CA GLY A 19 3.71 1.67 18.95
C GLY A 19 3.53 1.93 17.46
N ALA A 20 2.92 3.05 17.14
CA ALA A 20 2.55 3.45 15.79
C ALA A 20 3.75 3.54 14.83
N LEU A 21 4.95 3.85 15.34
CA LEU A 21 6.16 4.00 14.53
C LEU A 21 6.57 2.67 13.89
N ALA A 22 6.49 1.56 14.64
CA ALA A 22 6.74 0.22 14.12
C ALA A 22 5.75 -0.15 12.99
N GLY A 23 4.47 0.21 13.16
CA GLY A 23 3.44 0.01 12.14
C GLY A 23 3.70 0.80 10.86
N VAL A 24 4.03 2.07 10.99
CA VAL A 24 4.35 2.94 9.84
C VAL A 24 5.55 2.40 9.07
N LEU A 25 6.64 2.04 9.73
CA LEU A 25 7.82 1.45 9.09
C LEU A 25 7.49 0.15 8.36
N THR A 26 6.68 -0.70 8.97
CA THR A 26 6.20 -1.94 8.34
C THR A 26 5.46 -1.66 7.04
N LEU A 27 4.49 -0.75 7.07
CA LEU A 27 3.69 -0.41 5.89
C LEU A 27 4.49 0.30 4.81
N ILE A 28 5.49 1.11 5.18
CA ILE A 28 6.41 1.75 4.22
C ILE A 28 7.20 0.68 3.45
N VAL A 29 7.86 -0.24 4.16
CA VAL A 29 8.68 -1.29 3.52
C VAL A 29 7.82 -2.21 2.64
N ALA A 30 6.66 -2.64 3.15
CA ALA A 30 5.73 -3.48 2.41
C ALA A 30 5.18 -2.77 1.16
N SER A 31 4.82 -1.49 1.29
CA SER A 31 4.30 -0.69 0.16
C SER A 31 5.36 -0.41 -0.89
N ALA A 32 6.58 -0.05 -0.48
CA ALA A 32 7.70 0.17 -1.39
C ALA A 32 8.02 -1.09 -2.19
N SER A 33 8.10 -2.25 -1.54
CA SER A 33 8.35 -3.53 -2.20
C SER A 33 7.25 -3.91 -3.20
N PHE A 34 5.98 -3.66 -2.84
CA PHE A 34 4.85 -3.95 -3.71
C PHE A 34 4.82 -3.05 -4.95
N ILE A 35 4.94 -1.73 -4.74
CA ILE A 35 4.90 -0.73 -5.81
C ILE A 35 6.07 -0.91 -6.76
N SER A 36 7.29 -1.13 -6.23
CA SER A 36 8.48 -1.34 -7.05
C SER A 36 8.34 -2.56 -7.98
N LYS A 37 7.77 -3.66 -7.46
CA LYS A 37 7.54 -4.84 -8.28
C LYS A 37 6.50 -4.58 -9.37
N MET A 38 5.36 -3.98 -9.03
CA MET A 38 4.32 -3.65 -10.01
C MET A 38 4.86 -2.72 -11.09
N LEU A 39 5.65 -1.71 -10.70
CA LEU A 39 6.27 -0.79 -11.63
C LEU A 39 7.26 -1.49 -12.57
N ALA A 40 8.06 -2.42 -12.06
CA ALA A 40 8.98 -3.21 -12.88
C ALA A 40 8.23 -4.05 -13.92
N GLU A 41 7.18 -4.75 -13.50
CA GLU A 41 6.32 -5.55 -14.38
C GLU A 41 5.64 -4.67 -15.46
N ASP A 42 5.22 -3.45 -15.10
CA ASP A 42 4.61 -2.50 -16.04
C ASP A 42 5.62 -1.99 -17.08
N ILE A 43 6.88 -1.77 -16.67
CA ILE A 43 7.98 -1.39 -17.57
C ILE A 43 8.31 -2.52 -18.54
N GLU A 44 8.35 -3.77 -18.05
CA GLU A 44 8.64 -4.94 -18.90
C GLU A 44 7.54 -5.18 -19.93
N ASN A 45 6.28 -4.92 -19.58
CA ASN A 45 5.12 -5.18 -20.43
C ASN A 45 4.64 -3.96 -21.23
N MET A 46 5.37 -2.82 -21.22
CA MET A 46 4.98 -1.64 -21.97
C MET A 46 5.14 -1.84 -23.49
N ASN A 47 4.38 -1.07 -24.27
CA ASN A 47 4.52 -1.08 -25.74
C ASN A 47 5.89 -0.49 -26.14
N PRO A 48 6.76 -1.25 -26.85
CA PRO A 48 8.07 -0.76 -27.29
C PRO A 48 7.99 0.30 -28.40
N GLY A 49 6.92 0.34 -29.19
CA GLY A 49 6.81 1.22 -30.34
C GLY A 49 7.06 2.70 -30.06
N PRO A 50 6.41 3.33 -29.06
CA PRO A 50 6.69 4.71 -28.68
C PRO A 50 8.14 4.95 -28.22
N VAL A 51 8.74 3.95 -27.56
CA VAL A 51 10.13 4.03 -27.11
C VAL A 51 11.10 4.02 -28.30
N GLU A 52 10.87 3.15 -29.27
CA GLU A 52 11.67 3.05 -30.49
C GLU A 52 11.52 4.31 -31.34
N ALA A 53 10.30 4.83 -31.49
CA ALA A 53 10.05 6.05 -32.24
C ALA A 53 10.81 7.26 -31.67
N VAL A 54 10.78 7.45 -30.34
CA VAL A 54 11.52 8.54 -29.70
C VAL A 54 13.04 8.31 -29.78
N ARG A 55 13.52 7.08 -29.68
CA ARG A 55 14.94 6.76 -29.87
C ARG A 55 15.42 7.04 -31.29
N ALA A 56 14.62 6.77 -32.30
CA ALA A 56 14.94 7.01 -33.68
C ALA A 56 15.19 8.51 -34.00
N THR A 57 14.65 9.43 -33.20
CA THR A 57 14.94 10.87 -33.31
C THR A 57 16.29 11.29 -32.73
N GLY A 58 17.09 10.35 -32.21
CA GLY A 58 18.33 10.66 -31.50
C GLY A 58 18.17 11.23 -30.09
N ALA A 59 16.99 11.05 -29.50
CA ALA A 59 16.69 11.56 -28.18
C ALA A 59 17.55 10.89 -27.08
N SER A 60 18.00 11.67 -26.10
CA SER A 60 18.72 11.16 -24.93
C SER A 60 17.81 10.26 -24.06
N PHE A 61 18.42 9.38 -23.25
CA PHE A 61 17.70 8.47 -22.35
C PHE A 61 16.65 9.18 -21.49
N ALA A 62 16.98 10.35 -20.95
CA ALA A 62 16.03 11.14 -20.13
C ALA A 62 14.79 11.56 -20.93
N LYS A 63 14.97 11.96 -22.21
CA LYS A 63 13.84 12.31 -23.10
C LYS A 63 12.99 11.09 -23.42
N VAL A 64 13.60 9.94 -23.67
CA VAL A 64 12.87 8.67 -23.87
C VAL A 64 12.03 8.33 -22.64
N LEU A 65 12.59 8.47 -21.44
CA LEU A 65 11.89 8.19 -20.19
C LEU A 65 10.66 9.10 -20.02
N VAL A 66 10.82 10.39 -20.26
CA VAL A 66 9.74 11.38 -20.05
C VAL A 66 8.65 11.28 -21.12
N TYR A 67 9.02 11.13 -22.39
CA TYR A 67 8.06 11.23 -23.48
C TYR A 67 7.49 9.89 -23.97
N ALA A 68 8.20 8.78 -23.75
CA ALA A 68 7.74 7.48 -24.21
C ALA A 68 7.34 6.53 -23.09
N VAL A 69 8.10 6.49 -21.99
CA VAL A 69 7.88 5.55 -20.88
C VAL A 69 6.86 6.11 -19.88
N SER A 70 7.10 7.32 -19.37
CA SER A 70 6.25 7.93 -18.33
C SER A 70 4.77 8.01 -18.69
N PRO A 71 4.37 8.42 -19.90
CA PRO A 71 2.95 8.51 -20.26
C PRO A 71 2.24 7.16 -20.26
N GLN A 72 2.96 6.07 -20.53
CA GLN A 72 2.40 4.72 -20.52
C GLN A 72 2.22 4.18 -19.10
N ILE A 73 3.16 4.49 -18.20
CA ILE A 73 3.23 3.89 -16.86
C ILE A 73 2.47 4.71 -15.83
N LEU A 74 2.47 6.04 -15.96
CA LEU A 74 1.92 6.96 -14.95
C LEU A 74 0.45 6.69 -14.60
N PRO A 75 -0.48 6.47 -15.54
CA PRO A 75 -1.88 6.21 -15.22
C PRO A 75 -2.04 4.93 -14.40
N ARG A 76 -1.28 3.90 -14.74
CA ARG A 76 -1.31 2.61 -14.04
C ARG A 76 -0.67 2.72 -12.66
N TYR A 77 0.46 3.42 -12.55
CA TYR A 77 1.13 3.70 -11.29
C TYR A 77 0.20 4.43 -10.30
N LEU A 78 -0.54 5.44 -10.75
CA LEU A 78 -1.53 6.14 -9.92
C LEU A 78 -2.63 5.18 -9.44
N GLY A 79 -3.15 4.32 -10.32
CA GLY A 79 -4.14 3.30 -9.96
C GLY A 79 -3.64 2.31 -8.91
N VAL A 80 -2.40 1.83 -9.05
CA VAL A 80 -1.75 0.92 -8.09
C VAL A 80 -1.48 1.62 -6.76
N SER A 81 -1.09 2.90 -6.79
CA SER A 81 -0.84 3.67 -5.56
C SER A 81 -2.12 3.86 -4.75
N ILE A 82 -3.24 4.19 -5.39
CA ILE A 82 -4.54 4.32 -4.73
C ILE A 82 -4.98 2.97 -4.14
N TYR A 83 -4.80 1.88 -4.89
CA TYR A 83 -5.06 0.53 -4.38
C TYR A 83 -4.22 0.23 -3.14
N ARG A 84 -2.94 0.64 -3.13
CA ARG A 84 -2.05 0.39 -1.98
C ARG A 84 -2.45 1.19 -0.75
N VAL A 85 -2.92 2.43 -0.92
CA VAL A 85 -3.46 3.22 0.20
C VAL A 85 -4.66 2.52 0.84
N ASP A 86 -5.62 2.06 0.03
CA ASP A 86 -6.78 1.30 0.50
C ASP A 86 -6.37 -0.01 1.20
N ALA A 87 -5.45 -0.77 0.61
CA ALA A 87 -4.92 -1.99 1.22
C ALA A 87 -4.22 -1.70 2.57
N ASN A 88 -3.47 -0.60 2.68
CA ASN A 88 -2.78 -0.22 3.91
C ASN A 88 -3.75 0.09 5.07
N LEU A 89 -4.95 0.61 4.79
CA LEU A 89 -5.98 0.80 5.82
C LEU A 89 -6.37 -0.54 6.47
N ARG A 90 -6.55 -1.59 5.67
CA ARG A 90 -6.85 -2.94 6.18
C ARG A 90 -5.65 -3.56 6.89
N HIS A 91 -4.47 -3.45 6.31
CA HIS A 91 -3.23 -4.02 6.86
C HIS A 91 -2.82 -3.35 8.16
N SER A 92 -3.12 -2.06 8.34
CA SER A 92 -2.82 -1.34 9.59
C SER A 92 -3.52 -1.95 10.80
N THR A 93 -4.73 -2.49 10.62
CA THR A 93 -5.46 -3.19 11.68
C THR A 93 -4.76 -4.49 12.07
N VAL A 94 -4.36 -5.30 11.07
CA VAL A 94 -3.68 -6.59 11.31
C VAL A 94 -2.31 -6.38 11.94
N VAL A 95 -1.55 -5.42 11.43
CA VAL A 95 -0.23 -5.04 11.97
C VAL A 95 -0.36 -4.49 13.40
N GLY A 96 -1.45 -3.76 13.69
CA GLY A 96 -1.77 -3.27 15.03
C GLY A 96 -1.98 -4.39 16.07
N ILE A 97 -2.59 -5.52 15.70
CA ILE A 97 -2.81 -6.67 16.60
C ILE A 97 -1.49 -7.22 17.15
N VAL A 98 -0.41 -7.19 16.36
CA VAL A 98 0.92 -7.64 16.80
C VAL A 98 1.72 -6.57 17.55
N GLY A 99 1.06 -5.48 17.99
CA GLY A 99 1.67 -4.45 18.84
C GLY A 99 2.26 -3.26 18.09
N ALA A 100 2.00 -3.13 16.80
CA ALA A 100 2.44 -2.00 16.00
C ALA A 100 1.50 -0.76 16.08
N GLY A 101 0.70 -0.66 17.13
CA GLY A 101 -0.12 0.51 17.44
C GLY A 101 -1.46 0.58 16.71
N GLY A 102 -2.19 1.66 16.94
CA GLY A 102 -3.45 1.95 16.28
C GLY A 102 -4.65 1.16 16.81
N ILE A 103 -5.74 1.18 16.03
CA ILE A 103 -7.02 0.54 16.41
C ILE A 103 -6.86 -0.98 16.62
N GLY A 104 -5.97 -1.63 15.85
CA GLY A 104 -5.71 -3.06 15.99
C GLY A 104 -5.13 -3.45 17.36
N GLN A 105 -4.29 -2.61 17.94
CA GLN A 105 -3.75 -2.84 19.29
C GLN A 105 -4.85 -2.73 20.36
N VAL A 106 -5.76 -1.76 20.21
CA VAL A 106 -6.90 -1.60 21.11
C VAL A 106 -7.82 -2.82 21.03
N LEU A 107 -8.05 -3.33 19.81
CA LEU A 107 -8.81 -4.55 19.57
C LEU A 107 -8.15 -5.76 20.28
N ALA A 108 -6.85 -5.95 20.11
CA ALA A 108 -6.12 -7.05 20.77
C ALA A 108 -6.18 -6.94 22.30
N ALA A 109 -6.06 -5.74 22.84
CA ALA A 109 -6.15 -5.49 24.27
C ALA A 109 -7.56 -5.78 24.82
N SER A 110 -8.63 -5.44 24.08
CA SER A 110 -10.01 -5.76 24.49
C SER A 110 -10.25 -7.27 24.52
N PHE A 111 -9.79 -7.99 23.49
CA PHE A 111 -9.86 -9.45 23.46
C PHE A 111 -9.12 -10.10 24.64
N SER A 112 -7.94 -9.59 24.98
CA SER A 112 -7.16 -10.10 26.12
C SER A 112 -7.84 -9.87 27.47
N ARG A 113 -8.75 -8.90 27.55
CA ARG A 113 -9.56 -8.61 28.75
C ARG A 113 -10.92 -9.31 28.77
N TYR A 114 -11.24 -10.09 27.73
CA TYR A 114 -12.54 -10.73 27.53
C TYR A 114 -13.72 -9.74 27.44
N ASP A 115 -13.44 -8.49 27.06
CA ASP A 115 -14.43 -7.44 26.86
C ASP A 115 -15.00 -7.53 25.44
N TYR A 116 -15.90 -8.46 25.22
CA TYR A 116 -16.43 -8.77 23.89
C TYR A 116 -17.33 -7.67 23.34
N ASP A 117 -18.08 -6.98 24.19
CA ASP A 117 -18.97 -5.88 23.77
C ASP A 117 -18.15 -4.73 23.20
N PHE A 118 -17.08 -4.34 23.88
CA PHE A 118 -16.16 -3.32 23.41
C PHE A 118 -15.38 -3.78 22.17
N SER A 119 -14.95 -5.04 22.13
CA SER A 119 -14.31 -5.63 20.95
C SER A 119 -15.19 -5.60 19.73
N LEU A 120 -16.50 -5.90 19.89
CA LEU A 120 -17.47 -5.83 18.80
C LEU A 120 -17.64 -4.39 18.30
N ALA A 121 -17.72 -3.42 19.20
CA ALA A 121 -17.81 -2.01 18.82
C ALA A 121 -16.60 -1.57 17.98
N ILE A 122 -15.38 -1.96 18.40
CA ILE A 122 -14.15 -1.67 17.66
C ILE A 122 -14.18 -2.32 16.26
N LEU A 123 -14.61 -3.57 16.16
CA LEU A 123 -14.74 -4.28 14.88
C LEU A 123 -15.71 -3.55 13.93
N LEU A 124 -16.86 -3.09 14.44
CA LEU A 124 -17.81 -2.32 13.62
C LEU A 124 -17.21 -1.00 13.12
N VAL A 125 -16.43 -0.31 13.95
CA VAL A 125 -15.71 0.90 13.56
C VAL A 125 -14.69 0.58 12.46
N ILE A 126 -13.90 -0.49 12.60
CA ILE A 126 -12.92 -0.90 11.59
C ILE A 126 -13.59 -1.24 10.26
N ILE A 127 -14.68 -2.02 10.30
CA ILE A 127 -15.44 -2.39 9.09
C ILE A 127 -15.98 -1.13 8.40
N SER A 128 -16.56 -0.21 9.16
CA SER A 128 -17.10 1.05 8.64
C SER A 128 -16.00 1.89 7.99
N LEU A 129 -14.82 1.99 8.61
CA LEU A 129 -13.69 2.76 8.12
C LEU A 129 -13.11 2.16 6.83
N VAL A 130 -12.98 0.84 6.77
CA VAL A 130 -12.54 0.11 5.55
C VAL A 130 -13.55 0.29 4.43
N PHE A 131 -14.84 0.18 4.71
CA PHE A 131 -15.90 0.36 3.72
C PHE A 131 -15.93 1.78 3.14
N LEU A 132 -15.79 2.80 3.98
CA LEU A 132 -15.68 4.19 3.54
C LEU A 132 -14.42 4.41 2.68
N GLY A 133 -13.28 3.84 3.09
CA GLY A 133 -12.04 3.88 2.32
C GLY A 133 -12.19 3.26 0.93
N GLU A 134 -12.88 2.12 0.83
CA GLU A 134 -13.13 1.43 -0.43
C GLU A 134 -14.04 2.23 -1.37
N ILE A 135 -15.12 2.84 -0.85
CA ILE A 135 -15.99 3.73 -1.63
C ILE A 135 -15.18 4.91 -2.18
N PHE A 136 -14.38 5.55 -1.33
CA PHE A 136 -13.55 6.69 -1.72
C PHE A 136 -12.50 6.32 -2.77
N SER A 137 -11.80 5.20 -2.56
CA SER A 137 -10.83 4.65 -3.51
C SER A 137 -11.45 4.36 -4.88
N ASN A 138 -12.64 3.74 -4.90
CA ASN A 138 -13.37 3.44 -6.13
C ASN A 138 -13.85 4.71 -6.86
N TRP A 139 -14.26 5.73 -6.11
CA TRP A 139 -14.67 7.01 -6.69
C TRP A 139 -13.50 7.72 -7.38
N ILE A 140 -12.32 7.75 -6.75
CA ILE A 140 -11.10 8.34 -7.35
C ILE A 140 -10.70 7.57 -8.60
N ARG A 141 -10.67 6.22 -8.56
CA ARG A 141 -10.30 5.40 -9.73
C ARG A 141 -11.22 5.61 -10.93
N LYS A 142 -12.52 5.86 -10.69
CA LYS A 142 -13.46 6.18 -11.78
C LYS A 142 -13.16 7.52 -12.45
N ARG A 143 -12.55 8.47 -11.76
CA ARG A 143 -12.16 9.76 -12.33
C ARG A 143 -10.81 9.75 -13.07
N LEU A 144 -9.97 8.75 -12.80
CA LEU A 144 -8.63 8.61 -13.41
C LEU A 144 -8.64 7.71 -14.66
N ARG A 145 -9.76 7.07 -14.97
CA ARG A 145 -10.02 6.37 -16.23
C ARG A 145 -10.66 7.30 -17.24
#